data_6a2ad987836b5a1a9c00ea8abd5be2cf
#
_entry.id   6a2ad987836b5a1a9c00ea8abd5be2cf
#
_cell.length_a   1.000
_cell.length_b   1.000
_cell.length_c   1.000
_cell.angle_alpha   90.00
_cell.angle_beta   90.00
_cell.angle_gamma   90.00
#
_symmetry.space_group_name_H-M   'P 1'
#
loop_
_entity.id
_entity.type
_entity.pdbx_description
1 polymer ?
#
loop_
_entity_poly.entity_id
_entity_poly.type
_entity_poly.pdbx_seq_one_letter_code
_entity_poly.pdbx_strand_id
1 'polypeptide(L)'
;MKALIVAPSWIGDTIMAQPLFVRLHARYPGLQLDALAPRWVSPVLQRMGEITDVVDSPFGHGQLSVKARWRLGRELAARRYDAVYVLPNSLKSAVVPFMAGIPRRVGFTGESRYGLINVRHTLDKQALPLMVERFAQLAEKPGAVLPKPIPHPRIRSTAVDQQKTLTELGLERPASVIAFCPGAEYGPAKR
;
A
#
# COMPACT_ATOMS: atom_id res chain seq x y z
N MET A 1 10.26 14.02 7.62
CA MET A 1 10.29 12.54 7.68
C MET A 1 10.06 11.99 6.29
N LYS A 2 10.82 10.97 5.91
CA LYS A 2 10.63 10.25 4.64
C LYS A 2 10.29 8.78 4.93
N ALA A 3 9.17 8.28 4.39
CA ALA A 3 8.74 6.91 4.65
C ALA A 3 8.42 6.16 3.36
N LEU A 4 8.52 4.84 3.42
CA LEU A 4 8.20 3.93 2.32
C LEU A 4 7.00 3.05 2.70
N ILE A 5 6.09 2.85 1.78
CA ILE A 5 5.06 1.80 1.85
C ILE A 5 5.50 0.63 0.97
N VAL A 6 5.59 -0.56 1.52
CA VAL A 6 5.58 -1.78 0.69
C VAL A 6 4.12 -2.13 0.46
N ALA A 7 3.64 -1.85 -0.74
CA ALA A 7 2.23 -1.95 -1.08
C ALA A 7 1.76 -3.40 -1.27
N PRO A 8 0.47 -3.67 -1.08
CA PRO A 8 -0.14 -4.92 -1.52
C PRO A 8 -0.04 -5.11 -3.03
N SER A 9 -0.17 -6.36 -3.49
CA SER A 9 -0.16 -6.67 -4.93
C SER A 9 -1.56 -6.59 -5.57
N TRP A 10 -2.60 -6.41 -4.78
CA TRP A 10 -3.99 -6.32 -5.24
C TRP A 10 -4.48 -4.87 -5.20
N ILE A 11 -5.15 -4.45 -6.26
CA ILE A 11 -5.70 -3.09 -6.40
C ILE A 11 -6.67 -2.77 -5.24
N GLY A 12 -7.58 -3.69 -4.92
CA GLY A 12 -8.53 -3.51 -3.82
C GLY A 12 -7.86 -3.31 -2.47
N ASP A 13 -6.86 -4.14 -2.15
CA ASP A 13 -6.09 -4.02 -0.90
C ASP A 13 -5.31 -2.70 -0.85
N THR A 14 -4.79 -2.26 -1.99
CA THR A 14 -4.07 -0.98 -2.10
C THR A 14 -5.00 0.20 -1.83
N ILE A 15 -6.23 0.18 -2.37
CA ILE A 15 -7.24 1.21 -2.09
C ILE A 15 -7.60 1.19 -0.60
N MET A 16 -7.81 0.02 -0.02
CA MET A 16 -8.10 -0.13 1.41
C MET A 16 -6.94 0.27 2.32
N ALA A 17 -5.72 0.41 1.81
CA ALA A 17 -4.57 0.88 2.57
C ALA A 17 -4.51 2.41 2.70
N GLN A 18 -5.23 3.18 1.91
CA GLN A 18 -5.15 4.65 1.92
C GLN A 18 -5.45 5.29 3.29
N PRO A 19 -6.36 4.78 4.14
CA PRO A 19 -6.53 5.29 5.51
C PRO A 19 -5.25 5.32 6.33
N LEU A 20 -4.34 4.36 6.15
CA LEU A 20 -3.00 4.42 6.75
C LEU A 20 -2.23 5.65 6.26
N PHE A 21 -2.24 5.92 4.97
CA PHE A 21 -1.48 7.04 4.37
C PHE A 21 -1.99 8.39 4.89
N VAL A 22 -3.31 8.56 4.93
CA VAL A 22 -3.95 9.76 5.51
C VAL A 22 -3.54 9.96 6.98
N ARG A 23 -3.55 8.89 7.80
CA ARG A 23 -3.15 8.95 9.21
C ARG A 23 -1.67 9.26 9.39
N LEU A 24 -0.81 8.75 8.52
CA LEU A 24 0.61 9.05 8.57
C LEU A 24 0.87 10.52 8.27
N HIS A 25 0.21 11.12 7.28
CA HIS A 25 0.30 12.56 7.01
C HIS A 25 -0.23 13.42 8.15
N ALA A 26 -1.34 13.02 8.77
CA ALA A 26 -1.88 13.72 9.94
C ALA A 26 -0.91 13.68 11.14
N ARG A 27 -0.18 12.57 11.30
CA ARG A 27 0.80 12.40 12.40
C ARG A 27 2.15 13.08 12.15
N TYR A 28 2.58 13.14 10.89
CA TYR A 28 3.89 13.66 10.50
C TYR A 28 3.74 14.78 9.46
N PRO A 29 3.54 16.04 9.86
CA PRO A 29 3.50 17.16 8.93
C PRO A 29 4.76 17.20 8.06
N GLY A 30 4.59 17.42 6.75
CA GLY A 30 5.69 17.40 5.78
C GLY A 30 6.24 16.00 5.45
N LEU A 31 5.48 14.94 5.74
CA LEU A 31 5.84 13.57 5.37
C LEU A 31 5.99 13.44 3.85
N GLN A 32 7.12 12.91 3.41
CA GLN A 32 7.31 12.36 2.07
C GLN A 32 7.02 10.86 2.13
N LEU A 33 5.98 10.42 1.45
CA LEU A 33 5.52 9.04 1.47
C LEU A 33 5.66 8.42 0.07
N ASP A 34 6.70 7.60 -0.11
CA ASP A 34 6.90 6.84 -1.35
C ASP A 34 6.27 5.45 -1.20
N ALA A 35 5.94 4.82 -2.33
CA ALA A 35 5.42 3.45 -2.36
C ALA A 35 6.28 2.55 -3.24
N LEU A 36 6.61 1.35 -2.75
CA LEU A 36 7.17 0.24 -3.53
C LEU A 36 6.04 -0.70 -3.91
N ALA A 37 5.69 -0.78 -5.18
CA ALA A 37 4.52 -1.49 -5.67
C ALA A 37 4.77 -2.23 -6.97
N PRO A 38 4.05 -3.32 -7.26
CA PRO A 38 4.01 -3.91 -8.59
C PRO A 38 3.49 -2.92 -9.61
N ARG A 39 4.03 -2.99 -10.84
CA ARG A 39 3.73 -2.04 -11.91
C ARG A 39 2.24 -1.84 -12.21
N TRP A 40 1.45 -2.92 -12.11
CA TRP A 40 -0.01 -2.84 -12.35
C TRP A 40 -0.79 -2.13 -11.23
N VAL A 41 -0.18 -1.94 -10.05
CA VAL A 41 -0.78 -1.22 -8.92
C VAL A 41 -0.37 0.26 -8.92
N SER A 42 0.78 0.58 -9.52
CA SER A 42 1.35 1.94 -9.55
C SER A 42 0.35 3.02 -10.00
N PRO A 43 -0.49 2.83 -11.05
CA PRO A 43 -1.44 3.85 -11.48
C PRO A 43 -2.50 4.22 -10.41
N VAL A 44 -2.84 3.28 -9.53
CA VAL A 44 -3.78 3.53 -8.42
C VAL A 44 -3.11 4.39 -7.35
N LEU A 45 -1.87 4.06 -6.97
CA LEU A 45 -1.10 4.82 -5.99
C LEU A 45 -0.81 6.26 -6.46
N GLN A 46 -0.49 6.44 -7.74
CA GLN A 46 -0.27 7.76 -8.34
C GLN A 46 -1.51 8.68 -8.30
N ARG A 47 -2.71 8.10 -8.14
CA ARG A 47 -3.98 8.83 -7.98
C ARG A 47 -4.34 9.09 -6.52
N MET A 48 -3.50 8.69 -5.57
CA MET A 48 -3.63 8.98 -4.14
C MET A 48 -2.77 10.19 -3.79
N GLY A 49 -3.38 11.27 -3.31
CA GLY A 49 -2.66 12.52 -3.01
C GLY A 49 -1.66 12.43 -1.87
N GLU A 50 -1.69 11.35 -1.12
CA GLU A 50 -0.78 11.05 -0.02
C GLU A 50 0.55 10.48 -0.48
N ILE A 51 0.63 9.93 -1.69
CA ILE A 51 1.84 9.29 -2.24
C ILE A 51 2.65 10.32 -3.03
N THR A 52 3.92 10.44 -2.67
CA THR A 52 4.87 11.37 -3.31
C THR A 52 5.49 10.75 -4.56
N ASP A 53 5.94 9.50 -4.49
CA ASP A 53 6.60 8.78 -5.59
C ASP A 53 6.26 7.29 -5.53
N VAL A 54 6.23 6.62 -6.69
CA VAL A 54 6.01 5.18 -6.78
C VAL A 54 7.20 4.52 -7.43
N VAL A 55 7.85 3.63 -6.68
CA VAL A 55 8.95 2.80 -7.14
C VAL A 55 8.40 1.48 -7.62
N ASP A 56 8.71 1.11 -8.85
CA ASP A 56 8.26 -0.17 -9.40
C ASP A 56 9.00 -1.35 -8.73
N SER A 57 8.22 -2.30 -8.24
CA SER A 57 8.72 -3.58 -7.75
C SER A 57 8.78 -4.58 -8.90
N PRO A 58 9.96 -5.09 -9.27
CA PRO A 58 10.11 -6.02 -10.39
C PRO A 58 9.66 -7.45 -10.05
N PHE A 59 9.13 -7.69 -8.84
CA PHE A 59 8.85 -9.04 -8.36
C PHE A 59 7.43 -9.50 -8.70
N GLY A 60 7.33 -10.61 -9.42
CA GLY A 60 6.09 -11.34 -9.62
C GLY A 60 5.67 -12.17 -8.39
N HIS A 61 4.46 -12.73 -8.45
CA HIS A 61 3.97 -13.66 -7.42
C HIS A 61 4.87 -14.90 -7.35
N GLY A 62 5.16 -15.37 -6.13
CA GLY A 62 5.90 -16.61 -5.89
C GLY A 62 7.43 -16.50 -5.94
N GLN A 63 8.00 -15.50 -6.57
CA GLN A 63 9.45 -15.38 -6.76
C GLN A 63 10.17 -14.85 -5.51
N LEU A 64 11.16 -15.57 -5.02
CA LEU A 64 12.02 -15.10 -3.91
C LEU A 64 13.11 -14.13 -4.40
N SER A 65 13.75 -14.42 -5.55
CA SER A 65 14.71 -13.56 -6.28
C SER A 65 15.67 -12.74 -5.38
N VAL A 66 16.42 -13.41 -4.50
CA VAL A 66 17.24 -12.78 -3.44
C VAL A 66 18.20 -11.73 -4.00
N LYS A 67 18.93 -12.03 -5.11
CA LYS A 67 19.87 -11.07 -5.73
C LYS A 67 19.17 -9.79 -6.21
N ALA A 68 17.99 -9.92 -6.83
CA ALA A 68 17.22 -8.77 -7.31
C ALA A 68 16.68 -7.93 -6.13
N ARG A 69 16.24 -8.58 -5.03
CA ARG A 69 15.84 -7.89 -3.81
C ARG A 69 17.00 -7.16 -3.14
N TRP A 70 18.17 -7.77 -3.12
CA TRP A 70 19.38 -7.12 -2.61
C TRP A 70 19.74 -5.88 -3.44
N ARG A 71 19.71 -5.97 -4.79
CA ARG A 71 19.96 -4.83 -5.68
C ARG A 71 18.98 -3.70 -5.40
N LEU A 72 17.67 -3.99 -5.40
CA LEU A 72 16.64 -3.01 -5.11
C LEU A 72 16.80 -2.41 -3.69
N GLY A 73 17.17 -3.24 -2.71
CA GLY A 73 17.46 -2.77 -1.35
C GLY A 73 18.60 -1.75 -1.35
N ARG A 74 19.69 -1.99 -2.12
CA ARG A 74 20.81 -1.04 -2.27
C ARG A 74 20.38 0.28 -2.94
N GLU A 75 19.55 0.20 -3.96
CA GLU A 75 18.98 1.39 -4.64
C GLU A 75 18.11 2.21 -3.68
N LEU A 76 17.26 1.54 -2.89
CA LEU A 76 16.41 2.20 -1.89
C LEU A 76 17.19 2.75 -0.70
N ALA A 77 18.34 2.17 -0.34
CA ALA A 77 19.23 2.70 0.71
C ALA A 77 19.68 4.14 0.41
N ALA A 78 19.94 4.46 -0.86
CA ALA A 78 20.30 5.81 -1.29
C ALA A 78 19.18 6.85 -1.07
N ARG A 79 17.93 6.42 -0.99
CA ARG A 79 16.79 7.30 -0.74
C ARG A 79 16.62 7.72 0.73
N ARG A 80 17.35 7.08 1.66
CA ARG A 80 17.43 7.43 3.11
C ARG A 80 16.07 7.52 3.79
N TYR A 81 15.26 6.46 3.71
CA TYR A 81 13.99 6.41 4.42
C TYR A 81 14.18 6.27 5.93
N ASP A 82 13.41 7.05 6.71
CA ASP A 82 13.36 6.98 8.17
C ASP A 82 12.51 5.77 8.64
N ALA A 83 11.49 5.43 7.88
CA ALA A 83 10.58 4.35 8.22
C ALA A 83 10.04 3.63 6.97
N VAL A 84 9.62 2.37 7.16
CA VAL A 84 8.85 1.62 6.17
C VAL A 84 7.67 0.93 6.82
N TYR A 85 6.55 0.92 6.13
CA TYR A 85 5.33 0.19 6.50
C TYR A 85 5.12 -0.95 5.52
N VAL A 86 5.27 -2.18 5.99
CA VAL A 86 5.22 -3.41 5.18
C VAL A 86 3.81 -4.00 5.28
N LEU A 87 2.98 -3.76 4.26
CA LEU A 87 1.57 -4.15 4.28
C LEU A 87 1.34 -5.63 4.00
N PRO A 88 2.03 -6.26 3.04
CA PRO A 88 1.91 -7.70 2.86
C PRO A 88 2.52 -8.47 4.04
N ASN A 89 1.91 -9.60 4.43
CA ASN A 89 2.34 -10.40 5.57
C ASN A 89 3.40 -11.47 5.25
N SER A 90 3.88 -11.55 4.01
CA SER A 90 4.88 -12.54 3.61
C SER A 90 6.29 -12.18 4.07
N LEU A 91 7.12 -13.19 4.38
CA LEU A 91 8.53 -13.02 4.71
C LEU A 91 9.26 -12.20 3.64
N LYS A 92 9.06 -12.54 2.37
CA LYS A 92 9.72 -11.91 1.22
C LYS A 92 9.45 -10.41 1.08
N SER A 93 8.29 -9.90 1.57
CA SER A 93 7.95 -8.48 1.53
C SER A 93 8.81 -7.62 2.47
N ALA A 94 9.35 -8.22 3.54
CA ALA A 94 10.19 -7.54 4.51
C ALA A 94 11.69 -7.57 4.17
N VAL A 95 12.11 -8.39 3.20
CA VAL A 95 13.54 -8.54 2.82
C VAL A 95 14.10 -7.26 2.22
N VAL A 96 13.40 -6.64 1.28
CA VAL A 96 13.89 -5.42 0.59
C VAL A 96 14.09 -4.26 1.58
N PRO A 97 13.11 -3.90 2.45
CA PRO A 97 13.29 -2.87 3.46
C PRO A 97 14.42 -3.16 4.45
N PHE A 98 14.61 -4.43 4.82
CA PHE A 98 15.71 -4.84 5.68
C PHE A 98 17.06 -4.62 5.00
N MET A 99 17.20 -5.05 3.74
CA MET A 99 18.43 -4.87 2.95
C MET A 99 18.71 -3.41 2.61
N ALA A 100 17.67 -2.56 2.55
CA ALA A 100 17.82 -1.12 2.41
C ALA A 100 18.29 -0.42 3.69
N GLY A 101 18.42 -1.15 4.81
CA GLY A 101 18.88 -0.60 6.08
C GLY A 101 17.89 0.38 6.72
N ILE A 102 16.59 0.32 6.35
CA ILE A 102 15.60 1.24 6.90
C ILE A 102 15.43 0.98 8.41
N PRO A 103 15.67 1.99 9.27
CA PRO A 103 15.78 1.75 10.71
C PRO A 103 14.47 1.35 11.37
N ARG A 104 13.34 1.93 10.96
CA ARG A 104 12.01 1.64 11.50
C ARG A 104 11.19 0.85 10.49
N ARG A 105 10.95 -0.42 10.76
CA ARG A 105 10.23 -1.35 9.88
C ARG A 105 8.97 -1.85 10.58
N VAL A 106 7.84 -1.26 10.20
CA VAL A 106 6.52 -1.47 10.80
C VAL A 106 5.74 -2.52 10.01
N GLY A 107 5.06 -3.44 10.70
CA GLY A 107 4.19 -4.43 10.06
C GLY A 107 3.56 -5.38 11.06
N PHE A 108 2.62 -6.19 10.59
CA PHE A 108 2.05 -7.25 11.42
C PHE A 108 3.03 -8.42 11.57
N THR A 109 2.94 -9.12 12.70
CA THR A 109 3.62 -10.41 12.89
C THR A 109 3.00 -11.44 11.94
N GLY A 110 3.85 -12.21 11.26
CA GLY A 110 3.43 -13.26 10.32
C GLY A 110 4.66 -13.92 9.70
N GLU A 111 4.52 -15.08 9.08
CA GLU A 111 5.53 -15.83 8.31
C GLU A 111 6.98 -15.69 8.82
N SER A 112 7.27 -15.99 10.08
CA SER A 112 8.65 -16.03 10.66
C SER A 112 9.55 -14.83 10.32
N ARG A 113 9.02 -13.62 10.13
CA ARG A 113 9.78 -12.43 9.78
C ARG A 113 10.29 -11.63 10.98
N TYR A 114 10.58 -12.37 12.08
CA TYR A 114 11.25 -11.83 13.26
C TYR A 114 12.62 -11.25 12.88
N GLY A 115 12.95 -10.05 13.37
CA GLY A 115 14.16 -9.33 12.99
C GLY A 115 14.06 -8.51 11.69
N LEU A 116 13.28 -8.94 10.70
CA LEU A 116 13.02 -8.14 9.49
C LEU A 116 12.06 -6.99 9.77
N ILE A 117 11.03 -7.21 10.59
CA ILE A 117 10.13 -6.19 11.13
C ILE A 117 10.53 -5.94 12.59
N ASN A 118 10.79 -4.69 12.97
CA ASN A 118 11.21 -4.32 14.31
C ASN A 118 10.15 -3.51 15.10
N VAL A 119 9.15 -2.94 14.44
CA VAL A 119 7.94 -2.39 15.06
C VAL A 119 6.77 -3.33 14.71
N ARG A 120 6.51 -4.27 15.59
CA ARG A 120 5.64 -5.42 15.34
C ARG A 120 4.25 -5.20 15.90
N HIS A 121 3.24 -5.29 15.05
CA HIS A 121 1.83 -5.34 15.45
C HIS A 121 1.34 -6.78 15.47
N THR A 122 0.57 -7.14 16.49
CA THR A 122 -0.19 -8.40 16.52
C THR A 122 -1.56 -8.14 15.90
N LEU A 123 -1.96 -8.97 14.93
CA LEU A 123 -3.25 -8.83 14.29
C LEU A 123 -4.33 -9.53 15.11
N ASP A 124 -5.21 -8.74 15.71
CA ASP A 124 -6.48 -9.21 16.26
C ASP A 124 -7.58 -9.02 15.20
N LYS A 125 -8.04 -10.12 14.61
CA LYS A 125 -9.07 -10.10 13.56
C LYS A 125 -10.47 -9.83 14.12
N GLN A 126 -10.70 -10.06 15.43
CA GLN A 126 -11.97 -9.79 16.08
C GLN A 126 -12.10 -8.29 16.38
N ALA A 127 -11.04 -7.68 16.90
CA ALA A 127 -10.99 -6.24 17.15
C ALA A 127 -10.89 -5.41 15.85
N LEU A 128 -10.30 -5.96 14.78
CA LEU A 128 -10.10 -5.32 13.48
C LEU A 128 -10.69 -6.19 12.36
N PRO A 129 -12.03 -6.29 12.25
CA PRO A 129 -12.67 -7.14 11.26
C PRO A 129 -12.45 -6.66 9.82
N LEU A 130 -12.39 -5.34 9.61
CA LEU A 130 -12.25 -4.75 8.28
C LEU A 130 -10.77 -4.58 7.87
N MET A 131 -10.47 -4.80 6.58
CA MET A 131 -9.12 -4.63 6.06
C MET A 131 -8.60 -3.19 6.19
N VAL A 132 -9.47 -2.20 5.99
CA VAL A 132 -9.14 -0.76 6.19
C VAL A 132 -8.68 -0.47 7.62
N GLU A 133 -9.26 -1.13 8.61
CA GLU A 133 -8.89 -1.00 10.02
C GLU A 133 -7.50 -1.60 10.29
N ARG A 134 -7.25 -2.78 9.72
CA ARG A 134 -5.95 -3.45 9.83
C ARG A 134 -4.83 -2.59 9.27
N PHE A 135 -5.01 -2.00 8.09
CA PHE A 135 -4.01 -1.10 7.54
C PHE A 135 -3.87 0.18 8.37
N ALA A 136 -4.98 0.82 8.75
CA ALA A 136 -4.98 2.03 9.56
C ALA A 136 -4.27 1.85 10.91
N GLN A 137 -4.39 0.65 11.51
CA GLN A 137 -3.73 0.29 12.78
C GLN A 137 -2.21 0.42 12.73
N LEU A 138 -1.59 0.22 11.57
CA LEU A 138 -0.13 0.34 11.43
C LEU A 138 0.38 1.78 11.62
N ALA A 139 -0.49 2.79 11.56
CA ALA A 139 -0.13 4.17 11.91
C ALA A 139 0.00 4.35 13.44
N GLU A 140 -0.59 3.49 14.24
CA GLU A 140 -0.61 3.61 15.70
C GLU A 140 0.63 2.97 16.35
N LYS A 141 0.75 3.07 17.67
CA LYS A 141 1.73 2.28 18.42
C LYS A 141 1.22 0.84 18.53
N PRO A 142 2.11 -0.18 18.51
CA PRO A 142 1.70 -1.55 18.80
C PRO A 142 0.88 -1.66 20.08
N GLY A 143 -0.25 -2.36 20.05
CA GLY A 143 -1.16 -2.52 21.18
C GLY A 143 -2.10 -1.34 21.47
N ALA A 144 -1.96 -0.22 20.79
CA ALA A 144 -2.89 0.90 20.94
C ALA A 144 -4.24 0.61 20.30
N VAL A 145 -5.30 1.17 20.88
CA VAL A 145 -6.64 1.14 20.28
C VAL A 145 -6.66 2.01 19.03
N LEU A 146 -7.29 1.50 17.98
CA LEU A 146 -7.45 2.23 16.72
C LEU A 146 -8.47 3.36 16.88
N PRO A 147 -8.08 4.64 16.76
CA PRO A 147 -9.02 5.75 16.82
C PRO A 147 -10.04 5.70 15.67
N LYS A 148 -11.27 6.07 15.95
CA LYS A 148 -12.38 6.18 14.99
C LYS A 148 -12.79 7.67 14.82
N PRO A 149 -13.36 8.08 13.68
CA PRO A 149 -13.66 7.27 12.50
C PRO A 149 -12.41 6.95 11.66
N ILE A 150 -12.52 5.93 10.78
CA ILE A 150 -11.49 5.62 9.79
C ILE A 150 -11.72 6.50 8.55
N PRO A 151 -10.70 7.19 8.01
CA PRO A 151 -10.84 7.92 6.76
C PRO A 151 -11.30 7.02 5.61
N HIS A 152 -12.19 7.53 4.76
CA HIS A 152 -12.61 6.80 3.56
C HIS A 152 -11.57 6.94 2.45
N PRO A 153 -11.27 5.87 1.70
CA PRO A 153 -10.41 5.94 0.52
C PRO A 153 -10.97 6.91 -0.53
N ARG A 154 -10.09 7.68 -1.16
CA ARG A 154 -10.44 8.63 -2.23
C ARG A 154 -9.37 8.60 -3.31
N ILE A 155 -9.75 8.24 -4.52
CA ILE A 155 -8.90 8.29 -5.71
C ILE A 155 -9.20 9.58 -6.46
N ARG A 156 -8.16 10.27 -6.92
CA ARG A 156 -8.28 11.51 -7.70
C ARG A 156 -8.23 11.20 -9.19
N SER A 157 -9.03 11.92 -9.96
CA SER A 157 -8.93 11.99 -11.41
C SER A 157 -9.10 13.44 -11.85
N THR A 158 -8.41 13.83 -12.92
CA THR A 158 -8.59 15.17 -13.51
C THR A 158 -9.70 15.13 -14.56
N ALA A 159 -10.30 16.29 -14.86
CA ALA A 159 -11.29 16.39 -15.93
C ALA A 159 -10.68 15.98 -17.30
N VAL A 160 -9.38 16.26 -17.49
CA VAL A 160 -8.65 15.84 -18.71
C VAL A 160 -8.53 14.31 -18.79
N ASP A 161 -8.14 13.65 -17.69
CA ASP A 161 -8.05 12.18 -17.67
C ASP A 161 -9.42 11.52 -17.90
N GLN A 162 -10.48 12.10 -17.30
CA GLN A 162 -11.84 11.61 -17.49
C GLN A 162 -12.27 11.72 -18.96
N GLN A 163 -12.07 12.90 -19.57
CA GLN A 163 -12.44 13.13 -20.97
C GLN A 163 -11.64 12.22 -21.92
N LYS A 164 -10.33 12.08 -21.68
CA LYS A 164 -9.48 11.17 -22.45
C LYS A 164 -10.00 9.73 -22.38
N THR A 165 -10.29 9.23 -21.19
CA THR A 165 -10.80 7.87 -20.99
C THR A 165 -12.16 7.66 -21.65
N LEU A 166 -13.08 8.63 -21.56
CA LEU A 166 -14.38 8.55 -22.23
C LEU A 166 -14.20 8.49 -23.76
N THR A 167 -13.33 9.33 -24.32
CA THR A 167 -13.02 9.31 -25.76
C THR A 167 -12.42 7.98 -26.21
N GLU A 168 -11.46 7.44 -25.44
CA GLU A 168 -10.84 6.13 -25.73
C GLU A 168 -11.85 4.96 -25.69
N LEU A 169 -12.88 5.07 -24.84
CA LEU A 169 -13.95 4.09 -24.73
C LEU A 169 -15.12 4.34 -25.70
N GLY A 170 -15.08 5.41 -26.52
CA GLY A 170 -16.17 5.79 -27.40
C GLY A 170 -17.45 6.21 -26.67
N LEU A 171 -17.32 6.72 -25.44
CA LEU A 171 -18.43 7.14 -24.59
C LEU A 171 -18.55 8.68 -24.61
N GLU A 172 -19.78 9.17 -24.79
CA GLU A 172 -20.11 10.56 -24.50
C GLU A 172 -20.21 10.77 -22.99
N ARG A 173 -20.00 12.00 -22.52
CA ARG A 173 -20.12 12.33 -21.09
C ARG A 173 -21.59 12.36 -20.67
N PRO A 174 -22.15 11.30 -20.08
CA PRO A 174 -23.55 11.25 -19.71
C PRO A 174 -23.81 12.05 -18.44
N ALA A 175 -25.05 12.52 -18.25
CA ALA A 175 -25.49 13.18 -17.02
C ALA A 175 -25.47 12.25 -15.81
N SER A 176 -25.64 10.95 -16.02
CA SER A 176 -25.59 9.90 -14.99
C SER A 176 -24.96 8.64 -15.54
N VAL A 177 -24.12 7.97 -14.71
CA VAL A 177 -23.46 6.71 -15.06
C VAL A 177 -23.79 5.67 -14.02
N ILE A 178 -24.21 4.49 -14.45
CA ILE A 178 -24.28 3.29 -13.63
C ILE A 178 -23.20 2.33 -14.12
N ALA A 179 -22.26 1.97 -13.24
CA ALA A 179 -21.22 1.01 -13.56
C ALA A 179 -21.55 -0.36 -12.96
N PHE A 180 -21.53 -1.39 -13.80
CA PHE A 180 -21.64 -2.79 -13.37
C PHE A 180 -20.27 -3.43 -13.46
N CYS A 181 -19.80 -4.01 -12.34
CA CYS A 181 -18.54 -4.74 -12.26
C CYS A 181 -18.81 -6.22 -11.93
N PRO A 182 -19.36 -7.00 -12.89
CA PRO A 182 -19.71 -8.39 -12.63
C PRO A 182 -18.46 -9.26 -12.58
N GLY A 183 -18.48 -10.25 -11.67
CA GLY A 183 -17.44 -11.25 -11.55
C GLY A 183 -16.19 -10.82 -10.78
N ALA A 184 -15.29 -11.77 -10.62
CA ALA A 184 -13.96 -11.59 -10.04
C ALA A 184 -13.02 -12.67 -10.57
N GLU A 185 -11.73 -12.37 -10.64
CA GLU A 185 -10.71 -13.31 -11.12
C GLU A 185 -10.59 -14.53 -10.21
N TYR A 186 -10.71 -14.32 -8.89
CA TYR A 186 -10.57 -15.37 -7.89
C TYR A 186 -11.77 -15.46 -6.96
N GLY A 187 -12.10 -16.71 -6.62
CA GLY A 187 -13.12 -17.07 -5.65
C GLY A 187 -14.47 -17.44 -6.27
N PRO A 188 -14.93 -18.70 -6.13
CA PRO A 188 -16.18 -19.18 -6.72
C PRO A 188 -17.41 -18.42 -6.22
N ALA A 189 -17.36 -17.87 -5.01
CA ALA A 189 -18.45 -17.06 -4.42
C ALA A 189 -18.60 -15.66 -5.02
N LYS A 190 -17.69 -15.27 -5.93
CA LYS A 190 -17.68 -13.94 -6.58
C LYS A 190 -17.90 -13.99 -8.09
N ARG A 191 -18.23 -15.18 -8.59
CA ARG A 191 -18.55 -15.40 -10.01
C ARG A 191 -20.05 -15.39 -10.22
#